data_628df7c64915d557abcd55ceb386d499
#
_entry.id   628df7c64915d557abcd55ceb386d499
#
_cell.length_a   1.000
_cell.length_b   1.000
_cell.length_c   1.000
_cell.angle_alpha   90.00
_cell.angle_beta   90.00
_cell.angle_gamma   90.00
#
_symmetry.space_group_name_H-M   'P 1'
#
loop_
_entity.id
_entity.type
_entity.pdbx_description
1 polymer ?
#
loop_
_entity_poly.entity_id
_entity_poly.type
_entity_poly.pdbx_seq_one_letter_code
_entity_poly.pdbx_strand_id
1 'polypeptide(L)'
;MTWQHPLPPKLIGDKFGDKEPPRTSPHRGTDYKGRSRQFVRAVSDGVIHNIFWSDCLGWICELKTNEHGLYFGYSHLACQEHGINCDGSGHEDGSTCMKNTKVGDSVVAGQPIGLCGNTGSCSRGVHLHLTASKKPDPRYAKTFDAEKFINQKIRKQKRQEKAKKPHMLGARMGRFWHLKKR
;
A
#
# COMPACT_ATOMS: atom_id res chain seq x y z
N MET A 1 11.68 9.94 3.27
CA MET A 1 10.40 9.36 2.81
C MET A 1 10.26 7.95 3.36
N THR A 2 9.06 7.61 3.78
CA THR A 2 8.75 6.33 4.41
C THR A 2 8.02 5.43 3.42
N TRP A 3 8.34 4.15 3.43
CA TRP A 3 7.67 3.12 2.63
C TRP A 3 7.16 2.02 3.54
N GLN A 4 5.99 1.48 3.23
CA GLN A 4 5.41 0.35 3.96
C GLN A 4 4.45 -0.46 3.08
N HIS A 5 4.05 -1.64 3.55
CA HIS A 5 3.00 -2.41 2.90
C HIS A 5 1.61 -1.81 3.17
N PRO A 6 0.68 -1.90 2.19
CA PRO A 6 -0.69 -1.39 2.35
C PRO A 6 -1.51 -2.20 3.36
N LEU A 7 -1.18 -3.46 3.53
CA LEU A 7 -1.66 -4.43 4.52
C LEU A 7 -0.48 -5.24 5.04
N PRO A 8 -0.60 -5.93 6.19
CA PRO A 8 0.48 -6.77 6.70
C PRO A 8 1.01 -7.77 5.65
N PRO A 9 2.35 -7.86 5.40
CA PRO A 9 2.90 -8.69 4.34
C PRO A 9 2.61 -10.19 4.48
N LYS A 10 2.31 -10.67 5.69
CA LYS A 10 1.85 -12.06 5.92
C LYS A 10 0.50 -12.38 5.26
N LEU A 11 -0.23 -11.36 4.78
CA LEU A 11 -1.50 -11.50 4.08
C LEU A 11 -1.34 -11.58 2.56
N ILE A 12 -0.12 -11.56 2.02
CA ILE A 12 0.11 -11.71 0.58
C ILE A 12 -0.39 -13.07 0.12
N GLY A 13 -1.28 -13.04 -0.87
CA GLY A 13 -1.81 -14.18 -1.59
C GLY A 13 -1.14 -14.34 -2.94
N ASP A 14 -1.91 -14.12 -4.02
CA ASP A 14 -1.41 -14.22 -5.39
C ASP A 14 -0.41 -13.10 -5.71
N LYS A 15 0.70 -13.47 -6.32
CA LYS A 15 1.80 -12.55 -6.60
C LYS A 15 1.74 -12.01 -8.02
N PHE A 16 2.48 -10.94 -8.25
CA PHE A 16 2.70 -10.42 -9.59
C PHE A 16 3.33 -11.50 -10.50
N GLY A 17 2.72 -11.71 -11.66
CA GLY A 17 3.17 -12.68 -12.65
C GLY A 17 2.62 -14.10 -12.49
N ASP A 18 1.90 -14.39 -11.42
CA ASP A 18 1.25 -15.71 -11.22
C ASP A 18 0.29 -16.02 -12.37
N LYS A 19 0.32 -17.27 -12.85
CA LYS A 19 -0.47 -17.77 -13.97
C LYS A 19 -1.39 -18.93 -13.60
N GLU A 20 -1.53 -19.21 -12.31
CA GLU A 20 -2.38 -20.32 -11.85
C GLU A 20 -3.84 -20.14 -12.27
N PRO A 21 -4.52 -21.23 -12.68
CA PRO A 21 -5.95 -21.16 -13.02
C PRO A 21 -6.78 -20.50 -11.92
N PRO A 22 -7.82 -19.76 -12.30
CA PRO A 22 -8.43 -19.60 -13.62
C PRO A 22 -7.86 -18.47 -14.48
N ARG A 23 -6.65 -17.97 -14.21
CA ARG A 23 -6.05 -16.86 -14.94
C ARG A 23 -5.64 -17.29 -16.35
N THR A 24 -6.06 -16.53 -17.35
CA THR A 24 -5.64 -16.70 -18.76
C THR A 24 -4.41 -15.87 -19.11
N SER A 25 -4.04 -14.92 -18.24
CA SER A 25 -2.89 -14.03 -18.40
C SER A 25 -2.15 -13.86 -17.06
N PRO A 26 -0.87 -13.47 -17.09
CA PRO A 26 -0.12 -13.21 -15.87
C PRO A 26 -0.81 -12.18 -14.97
N HIS A 27 -0.80 -12.42 -13.67
CA HIS A 27 -1.33 -11.52 -12.66
C HIS A 27 -0.60 -10.17 -12.72
N ARG A 28 -1.35 -9.08 -12.84
CA ARG A 28 -0.79 -7.74 -13.06
C ARG A 28 -0.53 -6.95 -11.79
N GLY A 29 -0.78 -7.53 -10.63
CA GLY A 29 -0.59 -6.92 -9.32
C GLY A 29 -0.19 -7.94 -8.26
N THR A 30 -0.36 -7.58 -7.02
CA THR A 30 -0.18 -8.44 -5.85
C THR A 30 -1.45 -8.39 -5.03
N ASP A 31 -2.01 -9.56 -4.70
CA ASP A 31 -3.22 -9.66 -3.89
C ASP A 31 -2.86 -9.82 -2.42
N TYR A 32 -3.51 -9.04 -1.55
CA TYR A 32 -3.43 -9.16 -0.10
C TYR A 32 -4.76 -9.65 0.45
N LYS A 33 -4.78 -10.79 1.10
CA LYS A 33 -5.95 -11.40 1.76
C LYS A 33 -6.32 -10.59 3.01
N GLY A 34 -7.10 -9.52 2.81
CA GLY A 34 -7.59 -8.67 3.87
C GLY A 34 -8.89 -9.17 4.49
N ARG A 35 -9.31 -8.54 5.59
CA ARG A 35 -10.67 -8.69 6.13
C ARG A 35 -11.56 -7.64 5.50
N SER A 36 -12.87 -7.93 5.45
CA SER A 36 -13.87 -6.94 5.04
C SER A 36 -13.69 -5.63 5.79
N ARG A 37 -13.64 -4.52 5.06
CA ARG A 37 -13.50 -3.15 5.59
C ARG A 37 -12.22 -2.91 6.42
N GLN A 38 -11.21 -3.77 6.31
CA GLN A 38 -9.90 -3.51 6.90
C GLN A 38 -9.27 -2.28 6.23
N PHE A 39 -8.71 -1.38 7.02
CA PHE A 39 -8.03 -0.20 6.49
C PHE A 39 -6.87 -0.58 5.56
N VAL A 40 -6.95 -0.06 4.34
CA VAL A 40 -5.87 -0.11 3.35
C VAL A 40 -5.08 1.20 3.45
N ARG A 41 -3.75 1.08 3.48
CA ARG A 41 -2.86 2.22 3.80
C ARG A 41 -2.01 2.63 2.62
N ALA A 42 -1.70 3.92 2.53
CA ALA A 42 -0.76 4.47 1.56
C ALA A 42 0.61 3.79 1.70
N VAL A 43 1.18 3.30 0.60
CA VAL A 43 2.50 2.62 0.59
C VAL A 43 3.65 3.60 0.78
N SER A 44 3.45 4.88 0.47
CA SER A 44 4.43 5.96 0.66
C SER A 44 3.71 7.31 0.76
N ASP A 45 4.49 8.34 1.08
CA ASP A 45 4.03 9.72 0.93
C ASP A 45 3.71 10.00 -0.55
N GLY A 46 2.61 10.74 -0.79
CA GLY A 46 2.15 11.01 -2.15
C GLY A 46 0.88 11.85 -2.19
N VAL A 47 0.25 11.85 -3.35
CA VAL A 47 -1.03 12.53 -3.61
C VAL A 47 -2.03 11.51 -4.16
N ILE A 48 -3.26 11.54 -3.70
CA ILE A 48 -4.35 10.78 -4.30
C ILE A 48 -4.58 11.32 -5.71
N HIS A 49 -4.18 10.53 -6.69
CA HIS A 49 -4.21 10.96 -8.09
C HIS A 49 -5.59 10.84 -8.70
N ASN A 50 -6.26 9.73 -8.42
CA ASN A 50 -7.60 9.47 -8.94
C ASN A 50 -8.36 8.48 -8.04
N ILE A 51 -9.69 8.56 -8.08
CA ILE A 51 -10.61 7.59 -7.47
C ILE A 51 -11.71 7.32 -8.49
N PHE A 52 -11.88 6.08 -8.92
CA PHE A 52 -12.79 5.76 -10.02
C PHE A 52 -13.26 4.30 -9.99
N TRP A 53 -14.33 4.02 -10.72
CA TRP A 53 -14.89 2.68 -10.90
C TRP A 53 -14.33 1.99 -12.14
N SER A 54 -14.21 0.67 -12.04
CA SER A 54 -13.93 -0.23 -13.16
C SER A 54 -14.77 -1.49 -12.99
N ASP A 55 -15.45 -1.95 -14.05
CA ASP A 55 -16.31 -3.14 -13.97
C ASP A 55 -15.56 -4.39 -13.51
N CYS A 56 -14.31 -4.55 -13.92
CA CYS A 56 -13.46 -5.67 -13.50
C CYS A 56 -12.83 -5.44 -12.12
N LEU A 57 -12.21 -4.26 -11.90
CA LEU A 57 -11.39 -3.99 -10.72
C LEU A 57 -12.16 -3.32 -9.56
N GLY A 58 -13.45 -3.00 -9.77
CA GLY A 58 -14.27 -2.31 -8.78
C GLY A 58 -13.79 -0.90 -8.48
N TRP A 59 -13.94 -0.47 -7.25
CA TRP A 59 -13.41 0.83 -6.80
C TRP A 59 -11.90 0.80 -6.72
N ILE A 60 -11.31 1.80 -7.37
CA ILE A 60 -9.87 2.00 -7.42
C ILE A 60 -9.53 3.35 -6.82
N CYS A 61 -8.64 3.35 -5.84
CA CYS A 61 -7.92 4.53 -5.38
C CYS A 61 -6.51 4.48 -5.97
N GLU A 62 -6.08 5.52 -6.66
CA GLU A 62 -4.76 5.60 -7.26
C GLU A 62 -3.90 6.66 -6.54
N LEU A 63 -2.79 6.22 -5.98
CA LEU A 63 -1.79 7.05 -5.32
C LEU A 63 -0.63 7.34 -6.26
N LYS A 64 -0.31 8.62 -6.48
CA LYS A 64 0.95 9.04 -7.11
C LYS A 64 1.97 9.35 -6.03
N THR A 65 3.07 8.62 -6.00
CA THR A 65 4.11 8.77 -4.99
C THR A 65 4.96 10.03 -5.23
N ASN A 66 5.35 10.74 -4.16
CA ASN A 66 6.24 11.89 -4.24
C ASN A 66 7.65 11.47 -4.68
N GLU A 67 8.13 10.32 -4.23
CA GLU A 67 9.39 9.74 -4.69
C GLU A 67 9.14 8.98 -6.01
N HIS A 68 9.83 9.36 -7.07
CA HIS A 68 9.78 8.75 -8.41
C HIS A 68 8.50 8.98 -9.23
N GLY A 69 7.45 9.61 -8.70
CA GLY A 69 6.20 9.84 -9.43
C GLY A 69 5.53 8.56 -9.92
N LEU A 70 5.67 7.45 -9.17
CA LEU A 70 5.05 6.17 -9.50
C LEU A 70 3.60 6.15 -9.07
N TYR A 71 2.80 5.36 -9.76
CA TYR A 71 1.38 5.18 -9.49
C TYR A 71 1.13 3.82 -8.87
N PHE A 72 0.40 3.81 -7.75
CA PHE A 72 -0.07 2.60 -7.09
C PHE A 72 -1.58 2.57 -7.12
N GLY A 73 -2.15 1.57 -7.81
CA GLY A 73 -3.58 1.35 -7.89
C GLY A 73 -4.03 0.35 -6.82
N TYR A 74 -4.95 0.77 -5.97
CA TYR A 74 -5.58 -0.03 -4.92
C TYR A 74 -6.97 -0.40 -5.40
N SER A 75 -7.18 -1.64 -5.79
CA SER A 75 -8.42 -2.11 -6.42
C SER A 75 -9.27 -3.00 -5.50
N HIS A 76 -10.51 -3.27 -5.90
CA HIS A 76 -11.53 -4.03 -5.18
C HIS A 76 -11.91 -3.41 -3.84
N LEU A 77 -11.76 -2.08 -3.69
CA LEU A 77 -12.03 -1.39 -2.44
C LEU A 77 -13.52 -1.44 -2.10
N ALA A 78 -13.82 -1.47 -0.80
CA ALA A 78 -15.16 -1.36 -0.29
C ALA A 78 -15.68 0.08 -0.43
N CYS A 79 -16.97 0.20 -0.71
CA CYS A 79 -17.70 1.44 -0.60
C CYS A 79 -18.01 1.72 0.88
N GLN A 80 -17.81 2.95 1.32
CA GLN A 80 -18.02 3.27 2.73
C GLN A 80 -19.49 3.20 3.13
N GLU A 81 -20.39 3.62 2.26
CA GLU A 81 -21.83 3.73 2.54
C GLU A 81 -22.59 2.43 2.26
N HIS A 82 -22.20 1.68 1.22
CA HIS A 82 -22.94 0.51 0.73
C HIS A 82 -22.25 -0.83 0.99
N GLY A 83 -21.15 -0.84 1.75
CA GLY A 83 -20.47 -2.08 2.12
C GLY A 83 -19.48 -2.59 1.07
N ILE A 84 -19.26 -3.93 1.05
CA ILE A 84 -18.18 -4.55 0.27
C ILE A 84 -18.56 -4.86 -1.19
N ASN A 85 -19.83 -4.81 -1.54
CA ASN A 85 -20.36 -5.25 -2.83
C ASN A 85 -21.08 -4.11 -3.58
N CYS A 86 -20.70 -2.84 -3.40
CA CYS A 86 -21.31 -1.77 -4.17
C CYS A 86 -20.95 -1.90 -5.66
N ASP A 87 -21.92 -1.61 -6.51
CA ASP A 87 -21.84 -1.78 -7.96
C ASP A 87 -21.26 -0.60 -8.72
N GLY A 88 -20.83 0.43 -8.00
CA GLY A 88 -20.30 1.66 -8.60
C GLY A 88 -21.34 2.69 -9.00
N SER A 89 -22.63 2.39 -8.88
CA SER A 89 -23.70 3.33 -9.21
C SER A 89 -23.82 4.45 -8.15
N GLY A 90 -24.07 5.67 -8.57
CA GLY A 90 -24.38 6.81 -7.70
C GLY A 90 -23.17 7.45 -6.99
N HIS A 91 -21.93 7.18 -7.41
CA HIS A 91 -20.72 7.64 -6.75
C HIS A 91 -19.75 8.33 -7.71
N GLU A 92 -20.20 9.40 -8.34
CA GLU A 92 -19.39 10.13 -9.32
C GLU A 92 -18.25 10.95 -8.70
N ASP A 93 -18.30 11.24 -7.41
CA ASP A 93 -17.38 12.15 -6.71
C ASP A 93 -16.18 11.47 -6.03
N GLY A 94 -16.06 10.14 -6.15
CA GLY A 94 -14.96 9.39 -5.54
C GLY A 94 -14.98 9.34 -4.00
N SER A 95 -16.06 9.77 -3.36
CA SER A 95 -16.20 9.80 -1.89
C SER A 95 -16.28 8.43 -1.22
N THR A 96 -16.19 7.39 -1.99
CA THR A 96 -16.58 6.03 -1.64
C THR A 96 -15.48 5.18 -1.00
N CYS A 97 -14.21 5.47 -1.25
CA CYS A 97 -13.13 4.64 -0.70
C CYS A 97 -12.88 4.90 0.78
N MET A 98 -12.90 6.17 1.17
CA MET A 98 -12.89 6.62 2.58
C MET A 98 -13.48 8.02 2.67
N LYS A 99 -14.33 8.26 3.68
CA LYS A 99 -15.06 9.53 3.91
C LYS A 99 -14.21 10.81 3.81
N ASN A 100 -12.92 10.69 4.08
CA ASN A 100 -11.99 11.83 4.12
C ASN A 100 -10.85 11.67 3.11
N THR A 101 -11.00 10.87 2.06
CA THR A 101 -9.99 10.71 1.01
C THR A 101 -10.55 11.22 -0.31
N LYS A 102 -9.95 12.26 -0.86
CA LYS A 102 -10.35 12.92 -2.10
C LYS A 102 -9.18 12.98 -3.08
N VAL A 103 -9.51 13.08 -4.37
CA VAL A 103 -8.52 13.39 -5.41
C VAL A 103 -7.84 14.72 -5.07
N GLY A 104 -6.51 14.76 -5.16
CA GLY A 104 -5.69 15.92 -4.78
C GLY A 104 -5.19 15.92 -3.34
N ASP A 105 -5.71 15.06 -2.45
CA ASP A 105 -5.24 14.99 -1.07
C ASP A 105 -3.80 14.51 -0.98
N SER A 106 -2.99 15.23 -0.23
CA SER A 106 -1.66 14.77 0.19
C SER A 106 -1.79 13.75 1.31
N VAL A 107 -1.12 12.62 1.18
CA VAL A 107 -1.11 11.54 2.16
C VAL A 107 0.32 11.16 2.56
N VAL A 108 0.47 10.68 3.79
CA VAL A 108 1.74 10.12 4.27
C VAL A 108 1.68 8.60 4.29
N ALA A 109 2.85 7.96 4.20
CA ALA A 109 2.97 6.52 4.33
C ALA A 109 2.27 6.02 5.60
N GLY A 110 1.38 5.03 5.45
CA GLY A 110 0.61 4.49 6.56
C GLY A 110 -0.74 5.14 6.82
N GLN A 111 -1.00 6.25 6.23
CA GLN A 111 -2.33 6.85 6.30
C GLN A 111 -3.37 5.93 5.66
N PRO A 112 -4.51 5.66 6.33
CA PRO A 112 -5.62 4.95 5.72
C PRO A 112 -6.16 5.73 4.50
N ILE A 113 -6.30 5.05 3.36
CA ILE A 113 -6.78 5.65 2.10
C ILE A 113 -7.92 4.86 1.46
N GLY A 114 -8.28 3.74 2.05
CA GLY A 114 -9.37 2.89 1.55
C GLY A 114 -9.73 1.79 2.53
N LEU A 115 -10.75 1.03 2.19
CA LEU A 115 -11.21 -0.13 2.92
C LEU A 115 -11.13 -1.36 2.00
N CYS A 116 -10.59 -2.46 2.52
CA CYS A 116 -10.52 -3.72 1.80
C CYS A 116 -11.95 -4.23 1.50
N GLY A 117 -12.21 -4.58 0.25
CA GLY A 117 -13.53 -4.96 -0.23
C GLY A 117 -13.52 -6.16 -1.17
N ASN A 118 -14.61 -6.28 -1.93
CA ASN A 118 -14.85 -7.33 -2.91
C ASN A 118 -15.57 -6.76 -4.15
N THR A 119 -15.32 -5.50 -4.50
CA THR A 119 -15.99 -4.84 -5.61
C THR A 119 -15.39 -5.20 -6.96
N GLY A 120 -16.21 -5.11 -8.02
CA GLY A 120 -15.82 -5.45 -9.39
C GLY A 120 -15.95 -6.94 -9.71
N SER A 121 -16.29 -7.22 -10.98
CA SER A 121 -16.62 -8.58 -11.46
C SER A 121 -15.43 -9.56 -11.47
N CYS A 122 -14.19 -9.05 -11.41
CA CYS A 122 -12.98 -9.88 -11.37
C CYS A 122 -12.58 -10.27 -9.94
N SER A 123 -13.25 -9.75 -8.90
CA SER A 123 -13.02 -10.14 -7.52
C SER A 123 -13.82 -11.38 -7.14
N ARG A 124 -13.18 -12.33 -6.45
CA ARG A 124 -13.81 -13.59 -6.00
C ARG A 124 -13.76 -13.77 -4.48
N GLY A 125 -13.65 -12.70 -3.75
CA GLY A 125 -13.57 -12.68 -2.29
C GLY A 125 -12.88 -11.43 -1.79
N VAL A 126 -13.00 -11.14 -0.51
CA VAL A 126 -12.43 -9.93 0.10
C VAL A 126 -10.91 -9.95 0.01
N HIS A 127 -10.34 -9.02 -0.75
CA HIS A 127 -8.90 -8.81 -0.88
C HIS A 127 -8.59 -7.40 -1.39
N LEU A 128 -7.32 -7.00 -1.27
CA LEU A 128 -6.78 -5.85 -1.95
C LEU A 128 -5.95 -6.34 -3.13
N HIS A 129 -6.26 -5.91 -4.35
CA HIS A 129 -5.38 -6.03 -5.50
C HIS A 129 -4.54 -4.76 -5.65
N LEU A 130 -3.23 -4.88 -5.46
CA LEU A 130 -2.28 -3.75 -5.55
C LEU A 130 -1.47 -3.81 -6.83
N THR A 131 -1.56 -2.78 -7.66
CA THR A 131 -0.71 -2.60 -8.85
C THR A 131 0.32 -1.50 -8.64
N ALA A 132 1.42 -1.54 -9.40
CA ALA A 132 2.40 -0.47 -9.49
C ALA A 132 2.77 -0.21 -10.95
N SER A 133 2.88 1.07 -11.35
CA SER A 133 3.17 1.47 -12.72
C SER A 133 3.90 2.80 -12.80
N LYS A 134 4.47 3.12 -13.98
CA LYS A 134 5.08 4.43 -14.28
C LYS A 134 4.09 5.43 -14.87
N LYS A 135 2.91 4.98 -15.25
CA LYS A 135 1.83 5.81 -15.82
C LYS A 135 0.56 5.59 -15.02
N PRO A 136 -0.35 6.56 -14.99
CA PRO A 136 -1.62 6.40 -14.31
C PRO A 136 -2.49 5.34 -14.99
N ASP A 137 -3.57 4.99 -14.32
CA ASP A 137 -4.59 4.04 -14.72
C ASP A 137 -4.11 2.59 -14.83
N PRO A 138 -4.27 1.80 -13.76
CA PRO A 138 -3.79 0.41 -13.70
C PRO A 138 -4.48 -0.50 -14.71
N ARG A 139 -5.60 -0.10 -15.30
CA ARG A 139 -6.30 -0.88 -16.34
C ARG A 139 -5.48 -1.00 -17.62
N TYR A 140 -4.75 0.06 -17.99
CA TYR A 140 -4.03 0.19 -19.27
C TYR A 140 -2.51 0.30 -19.09
N ALA A 141 -2.02 0.79 -17.96
CA ALA A 141 -0.60 0.98 -17.71
C ALA A 141 0.15 -0.35 -17.68
N LYS A 142 1.39 -0.38 -18.18
CA LYS A 142 2.31 -1.51 -17.95
C LYS A 142 2.69 -1.54 -16.46
N THR A 143 2.26 -2.59 -15.77
CA THR A 143 2.54 -2.79 -14.35
C THR A 143 3.86 -3.52 -14.12
N PHE A 144 4.39 -3.39 -12.90
CA PHE A 144 5.55 -4.12 -12.39
C PHE A 144 5.26 -4.64 -10.98
N ASP A 145 6.14 -5.50 -10.47
CA ASP A 145 5.98 -6.15 -9.16
C ASP A 145 6.02 -5.12 -8.02
N ALA A 146 4.83 -4.77 -7.53
CA ALA A 146 4.63 -3.80 -6.45
C ALA A 146 5.25 -4.27 -5.12
N GLU A 147 5.10 -5.56 -4.79
CA GLU A 147 5.64 -6.14 -3.55
C GLU A 147 7.17 -6.08 -3.53
N LYS A 148 7.79 -6.56 -4.61
CA LYS A 148 9.25 -6.55 -4.73
C LYS A 148 9.81 -5.13 -4.62
N PHE A 149 9.15 -4.16 -5.28
CA PHE A 149 9.55 -2.75 -5.22
C PHE A 149 9.43 -2.20 -3.79
N ILE A 150 8.29 -2.36 -3.13
CA ILE A 150 8.05 -1.89 -1.76
C ILE A 150 9.07 -2.52 -0.80
N ASN A 151 9.33 -3.83 -0.91
CA ASN A 151 10.31 -4.54 -0.10
C ASN A 151 11.73 -3.97 -0.26
N GLN A 152 12.13 -3.62 -1.49
CA GLN A 152 13.43 -2.98 -1.74
C GLN A 152 13.52 -1.62 -1.04
N LYS A 153 12.46 -0.82 -1.12
CA LYS A 153 12.40 0.50 -0.48
C LYS A 153 12.45 0.41 1.05
N ILE A 154 11.68 -0.49 1.65
CA ILE A 154 11.69 -0.73 3.09
C ILE A 154 13.08 -1.19 3.57
N ARG A 155 13.73 -2.11 2.83
CA ARG A 155 15.08 -2.56 3.17
C ARG A 155 16.10 -1.42 3.11
N LYS A 156 16.02 -0.56 2.09
CA LYS A 156 16.89 0.63 1.96
C LYS A 156 16.69 1.59 3.12
N GLN A 157 15.43 1.88 3.45
CA GLN A 157 15.05 2.73 4.58
C GLN A 157 15.63 2.21 5.90
N LYS A 158 15.43 0.93 6.23
CA LYS A 158 15.96 0.31 7.45
C LYS A 158 17.50 0.38 7.53
N ARG A 159 18.20 0.23 6.39
CA ARG A 159 19.66 0.37 6.34
C ARG A 159 20.08 1.80 6.65
N GLN A 160 19.38 2.79 6.11
CA GLN A 160 19.67 4.21 6.37
C GLN A 160 19.39 4.60 7.82
N GLU A 161 18.30 4.12 8.42
CA GLU A 161 17.97 4.33 9.82
C GLU A 161 19.03 3.71 10.75
N LYS A 162 19.50 2.50 10.42
CA LYS A 162 20.57 1.84 11.18
C LYS A 162 21.89 2.61 11.09
N ALA A 163 22.23 3.14 9.92
CA ALA A 163 23.44 3.93 9.72
C ALA A 163 23.41 5.29 10.45
N LYS A 164 22.22 5.86 10.67
CA LYS A 164 22.02 7.12 11.40
C LYS A 164 22.02 6.98 12.92
N LYS A 165 21.82 5.76 13.46
CA LYS A 165 21.92 5.54 14.90
C LYS A 165 23.39 5.64 15.30
N PRO A 166 23.82 6.62 16.16
CA PRO A 166 25.19 6.68 16.63
C PRO A 166 25.51 5.35 17.32
N HIS A 167 26.69 4.82 17.01
CA HIS A 167 27.26 3.69 17.72
C HIS A 167 27.45 4.17 19.18
N MET A 168 26.53 3.86 20.04
CA MET A 168 26.74 3.93 21.49
C MET A 168 27.73 2.79 21.85
N LEU A 169 28.96 2.94 21.38
CA LEU A 169 30.10 2.18 21.89
C LEU A 169 30.28 2.59 23.34
N GLY A 170 30.11 1.64 24.20
CA GLY A 170 30.31 1.60 25.60
C GLY A 170 31.12 2.75 26.21
N ALA A 171 30.48 3.68 26.85
CA ALA A 171 31.07 4.33 27.98
C ALA A 171 31.35 3.22 29.03
N ARG A 172 32.54 2.59 28.90
CA ARG A 172 33.14 1.83 29.99
C ARG A 172 33.13 2.77 31.17
N MET A 173 32.29 2.52 32.14
CA MET A 173 32.43 3.06 33.48
C MET A 173 33.80 2.65 33.99
N GLY A 174 34.77 3.56 33.84
CA GLY A 174 36.04 3.50 34.48
C GLY A 174 35.77 3.48 35.99
N ARG A 175 36.07 2.36 36.62
CA ARG A 175 36.12 2.23 38.09
C ARG A 175 37.12 3.25 38.61
N PHE A 176 36.65 4.35 39.17
CA PHE A 176 37.46 5.12 40.10
C PHE A 176 37.38 4.46 41.49
N TRP A 177 38.22 3.44 41.72
CA TRP A 177 38.69 3.04 43.03
C TRP A 177 40.06 3.66 43.19
N HIS A 178 40.16 4.71 43.95
CA HIS A 178 41.42 5.08 44.62
C HIS A 178 41.07 5.74 45.96
N LEU A 179 41.16 4.96 46.99
CA LEU A 179 42.02 5.13 48.17
C LEU A 179 42.01 6.51 48.80
N LYS A 180 41.51 6.62 50.01
CA LYS A 180 42.21 7.35 51.07
C LYS A 180 42.22 6.53 52.35
N LYS A 181 43.42 5.98 52.65
CA LYS A 181 43.89 5.78 54.00
C LYS A 181 44.43 7.13 54.49
N ARG A 182 43.97 7.60 55.59
CA ARG A 182 44.68 8.06 56.81
C ARG A 182 43.68 8.76 57.68
#